data_2aec9acaf50649eb845d881adbd8e08f
#
_entry.id   2aec9acaf50649eb845d881adbd8e08f
#
_cell.length_a   1.000
_cell.length_b   1.000
_cell.length_c   1.000
_cell.angle_alpha   90.00
_cell.angle_beta   90.00
_cell.angle_gamma   90.00
#
_symmetry.space_group_name_H-M   'P 1'
#
loop_
_entity.id
_entity.type
_entity.pdbx_description
1 polymer ?
#
loop_
_entity_poly.entity_id
_entity_poly.type
_entity_poly.pdbx_seq_one_letter_code
_entity_poly.pdbx_strand_id
1 'polypeptide(L)'
;MSSTKQKLSFASDYMEGAHPEILRRLLETNMEQTAGYGLDAYSESARKKIRAACQADDAEIFFLIGGTQANAVVIDALLRSYQGVIAAETGHISVHEAGAIEFGGHKVLTLAHQTGKITAAQIESALAAYREDANREHMVMPGMVYLSQPTEYGALYSLAELEAISAVCRAADIPLYLDGARLAYALACPANDVTLADIARLADVFYIGGTKCGALFGEAVVFPKRNTVPHFFSIVKQHGALLAKSRIAGLQFDTLFTNHLYEKGGETAIFAADRIRSALREKDYPLAYDAPTNQIFLVLDDAQKARLSKQVEMGFWENLADGKTVMRIATSWATQDEDVDRLIALL
;
A
#
# COMPACT_ATOMS: atom_id res chain seq x y z
N MET A 1 4.34 35.83 -21.72
CA MET A 1 4.01 34.96 -20.61
C MET A 1 5.30 34.24 -20.22
N SER A 2 5.88 34.55 -19.05
CA SER A 2 7.09 33.89 -18.55
C SER A 2 6.74 32.41 -18.33
N SER A 3 7.36 31.50 -19.06
CA SER A 3 7.27 30.08 -18.81
C SER A 3 8.02 29.83 -17.48
N THR A 4 7.30 29.85 -16.37
CA THR A 4 7.82 29.27 -15.14
C THR A 4 8.10 27.81 -15.46
N LYS A 5 9.39 27.43 -15.60
CA LYS A 5 9.78 26.03 -15.74
C LYS A 5 9.09 25.26 -14.61
N GLN A 6 8.24 24.32 -14.97
CA GLN A 6 7.56 23.48 -14.00
C GLN A 6 8.62 22.76 -13.16
N LYS A 7 8.47 22.78 -11.83
CA LYS A 7 9.36 22.06 -10.93
C LYS A 7 9.26 20.57 -11.22
N LEU A 8 10.34 19.85 -11.01
CA LEU A 8 10.32 18.39 -10.93
C LEU A 8 9.48 17.97 -9.74
N SER A 9 8.54 17.06 -9.89
CA SER A 9 7.74 16.56 -8.78
C SER A 9 8.11 15.12 -8.44
N PHE A 10 8.64 14.94 -7.23
CA PHE A 10 8.93 13.66 -6.60
C PHE A 10 8.30 13.61 -5.19
N ALA A 11 7.29 14.44 -4.94
CA ALA A 11 6.67 14.56 -3.61
C ALA A 11 5.83 13.33 -3.25
N SER A 12 5.23 12.67 -4.24
CA SER A 12 4.39 11.48 -4.03
C SER A 12 4.33 10.61 -5.29
N ASP A 13 3.88 9.38 -5.11
CA ASP A 13 3.74 8.34 -6.15
C ASP A 13 2.30 8.20 -6.69
N TYR A 14 1.47 9.23 -6.53
CA TYR A 14 0.09 9.29 -7.04
C TYR A 14 -0.27 10.69 -7.63
N MET A 15 0.70 11.33 -8.27
CA MET A 15 0.53 12.69 -8.81
C MET A 15 -0.01 12.70 -10.25
N GLU A 16 0.19 11.62 -10.98
CA GLU A 16 -0.27 11.43 -12.35
C GLU A 16 -1.68 10.82 -12.40
N GLY A 17 -2.25 10.79 -13.61
CA GLY A 17 -3.50 10.09 -13.90
C GLY A 17 -3.30 8.56 -13.99
N ALA A 18 -4.05 7.91 -14.89
CA ALA A 18 -3.87 6.48 -15.13
C ALA A 18 -2.84 6.19 -16.21
N HIS A 19 -2.32 4.95 -16.21
CA HIS A 19 -1.56 4.43 -17.33
C HIS A 19 -2.32 4.61 -18.65
N PRO A 20 -1.67 5.08 -19.73
CA PRO A 20 -2.34 5.38 -21.01
C PRO A 20 -3.20 4.23 -21.55
N GLU A 21 -2.79 3.00 -21.36
CA GLU A 21 -3.54 1.82 -21.77
C GLU A 21 -4.90 1.69 -21.07
N ILE A 22 -4.98 2.10 -19.81
CA ILE A 22 -6.25 2.15 -19.06
C ILE A 22 -7.17 3.20 -19.67
N LEU A 23 -6.64 4.42 -19.96
CA LEU A 23 -7.42 5.49 -20.55
C LEU A 23 -7.93 5.10 -21.95
N ARG A 24 -7.09 4.46 -22.77
CA ARG A 24 -7.47 3.95 -24.07
C ARG A 24 -8.64 2.97 -23.96
N ARG A 25 -8.54 1.97 -23.09
CA ARG A 25 -9.59 0.98 -22.89
C ARG A 25 -10.89 1.58 -22.32
N LEU A 26 -10.78 2.55 -21.40
CA LEU A 26 -11.95 3.27 -20.89
C LEU A 26 -12.68 4.01 -22.02
N LEU A 27 -11.94 4.67 -22.91
CA LEU A 27 -12.52 5.38 -24.05
C LEU A 27 -13.20 4.41 -25.05
N GLU A 28 -12.53 3.34 -25.42
CA GLU A 28 -13.02 2.32 -26.36
C GLU A 28 -14.32 1.66 -25.89
N THR A 29 -14.44 1.41 -24.58
CA THR A 29 -15.57 0.71 -23.99
C THR A 29 -16.64 1.63 -23.39
N ASN A 30 -16.47 2.96 -23.52
CA ASN A 30 -17.30 3.94 -22.81
C ASN A 30 -18.82 3.80 -23.04
N MET A 31 -19.21 3.40 -24.26
CA MET A 31 -20.62 3.28 -24.64
C MET A 31 -21.19 1.86 -24.43
N GLU A 32 -20.39 0.92 -23.93
CA GLU A 32 -20.89 -0.42 -23.68
C GLU A 32 -21.85 -0.46 -22.48
N GLN A 33 -22.94 -1.17 -22.65
CA GLN A 33 -23.88 -1.44 -21.57
C GLN A 33 -23.46 -2.71 -20.81
N THR A 34 -23.11 -2.55 -19.55
CA THR A 34 -22.63 -3.66 -18.69
C THR A 34 -23.45 -3.76 -17.42
N ALA A 35 -23.44 -4.93 -16.76
CA ALA A 35 -23.95 -5.06 -15.42
C ALA A 35 -23.21 -4.13 -14.45
N GLY A 36 -23.91 -3.61 -13.46
CA GLY A 36 -23.32 -2.76 -12.43
C GLY A 36 -22.72 -3.55 -11.24
N TYR A 37 -22.20 -2.81 -10.29
CA TYR A 37 -21.78 -3.32 -8.96
C TYR A 37 -20.74 -4.46 -9.01
N GLY A 38 -19.84 -4.43 -10.01
CA GLY A 38 -18.76 -5.41 -10.15
C GLY A 38 -19.19 -6.76 -10.74
N LEU A 39 -20.38 -6.84 -11.32
CA LEU A 39 -20.91 -8.06 -11.95
C LEU A 39 -20.68 -8.06 -13.48
N ASP A 40 -19.88 -7.13 -13.98
CA ASP A 40 -19.53 -6.98 -15.39
C ASP A 40 -18.37 -7.90 -15.81
N ALA A 41 -18.23 -8.09 -17.12
CA ALA A 41 -17.22 -8.97 -17.69
C ALA A 41 -15.77 -8.51 -17.44
N TYR A 42 -15.53 -7.19 -17.34
CA TYR A 42 -14.19 -6.66 -17.05
C TYR A 42 -13.77 -6.96 -15.64
N SER A 43 -14.68 -6.76 -14.67
CA SER A 43 -14.46 -7.12 -13.27
C SER A 43 -14.20 -8.62 -13.11
N GLU A 44 -14.94 -9.48 -13.82
CA GLU A 44 -14.70 -10.92 -13.74
C GLU A 44 -13.38 -11.33 -14.41
N SER A 45 -13.02 -10.72 -15.54
CA SER A 45 -11.72 -10.93 -16.17
C SER A 45 -10.57 -10.53 -15.25
N ALA A 46 -10.68 -9.37 -14.58
CA ALA A 46 -9.70 -8.93 -13.59
C ALA A 46 -9.55 -9.93 -12.43
N ARG A 47 -10.68 -10.39 -11.86
CA ARG A 47 -10.67 -11.41 -10.79
C ARG A 47 -9.94 -12.68 -11.23
N LYS A 48 -10.21 -13.15 -12.44
CA LYS A 48 -9.58 -14.35 -13.01
C LYS A 48 -8.06 -14.20 -13.10
N LYS A 49 -7.59 -13.05 -13.58
CA LYS A 49 -6.16 -12.76 -13.70
C LYS A 49 -5.48 -12.64 -12.32
N ILE A 50 -6.14 -11.98 -11.36
CA ILE A 50 -5.64 -11.84 -10.00
C ILE A 50 -5.58 -13.21 -9.31
N ARG A 51 -6.62 -14.07 -9.44
CA ARG A 51 -6.59 -15.44 -8.94
C ARG A 51 -5.40 -16.22 -9.48
N ALA A 52 -5.15 -16.13 -10.79
CA ALA A 52 -4.02 -16.78 -11.41
C ALA A 52 -2.67 -16.26 -10.90
N ALA A 53 -2.52 -14.93 -10.74
CA ALA A 53 -1.30 -14.32 -10.21
C ALA A 53 -1.05 -14.70 -8.73
N CYS A 54 -2.11 -14.83 -7.94
CA CYS A 54 -2.07 -15.25 -6.54
C CYS A 54 -1.98 -16.77 -6.36
N GLN A 55 -2.12 -17.57 -7.42
CA GLN A 55 -2.27 -19.04 -7.36
C GLN A 55 -3.36 -19.47 -6.36
N ALA A 56 -4.49 -18.74 -6.35
CA ALA A 56 -5.58 -18.88 -5.41
C ALA A 56 -6.92 -18.92 -6.16
N ASP A 57 -7.28 -20.08 -6.71
CA ASP A 57 -8.45 -20.26 -7.58
C ASP A 57 -9.78 -19.94 -6.86
N ASP A 58 -9.85 -20.18 -5.56
CA ASP A 58 -11.02 -19.92 -4.71
C ASP A 58 -11.06 -18.48 -4.15
N ALA A 59 -10.10 -17.62 -4.50
CA ALA A 59 -10.06 -16.26 -3.97
C ALA A 59 -11.29 -15.45 -4.42
N GLU A 60 -11.86 -14.72 -3.46
CA GLU A 60 -12.91 -13.73 -3.70
C GLU A 60 -12.30 -12.33 -3.71
N ILE A 61 -12.61 -11.54 -4.74
CA ILE A 61 -11.95 -10.27 -5.00
C ILE A 61 -12.99 -9.16 -5.16
N PHE A 62 -12.79 -8.06 -4.44
CA PHE A 62 -13.66 -6.89 -4.43
C PHE A 62 -12.83 -5.65 -4.80
N PHE A 63 -13.36 -4.82 -5.70
CA PHE A 63 -12.70 -3.58 -6.10
C PHE A 63 -13.29 -2.41 -5.32
N LEU A 64 -12.45 -1.76 -4.51
CA LEU A 64 -12.79 -0.58 -3.71
C LEU A 64 -12.09 0.66 -4.28
N ILE A 65 -12.39 1.86 -3.75
CA ILE A 65 -11.99 3.13 -4.40
C ILE A 65 -10.58 3.57 -4.00
N GLY A 66 -10.17 3.29 -2.77
CA GLY A 66 -8.86 3.73 -2.26
C GLY A 66 -8.50 3.03 -0.96
N GLY A 67 -7.21 3.13 -0.56
CA GLY A 67 -6.63 2.41 0.58
C GLY A 67 -7.37 2.67 1.90
N THR A 68 -7.61 3.92 2.27
CA THR A 68 -8.35 4.27 3.49
C THR A 68 -9.74 3.63 3.53
N GLN A 69 -10.47 3.63 2.41
CA GLN A 69 -11.76 2.97 2.33
C GLN A 69 -11.63 1.45 2.44
N ALA A 70 -10.62 0.86 1.78
CA ALA A 70 -10.36 -0.58 1.87
C ALA A 70 -10.05 -1.00 3.31
N ASN A 71 -9.19 -0.23 3.99
CA ASN A 71 -8.83 -0.47 5.39
C ASN A 71 -10.06 -0.38 6.31
N ALA A 72 -10.84 0.69 6.21
CA ALA A 72 -12.05 0.87 7.01
C ALA A 72 -13.07 -0.26 6.79
N VAL A 73 -13.35 -0.62 5.53
CA VAL A 73 -14.33 -1.68 5.19
C VAL A 73 -13.86 -3.06 5.67
N VAL A 74 -12.59 -3.40 5.44
CA VAL A 74 -12.07 -4.73 5.80
C VAL A 74 -11.98 -4.90 7.31
N ILE A 75 -11.49 -3.89 8.02
CA ILE A 75 -11.35 -3.93 9.48
C ILE A 75 -12.72 -4.00 10.15
N ASP A 76 -13.66 -3.15 9.75
CA ASP A 76 -15.04 -3.19 10.27
C ASP A 76 -15.75 -4.53 9.98
N ALA A 77 -15.52 -5.10 8.80
CA ALA A 77 -16.13 -6.38 8.42
C ALA A 77 -15.60 -7.57 9.23
N LEU A 78 -14.34 -7.55 9.62
CA LEU A 78 -13.68 -8.69 10.27
C LEU A 78 -13.67 -8.60 11.80
N LEU A 79 -13.74 -7.39 12.36
CA LEU A 79 -13.72 -7.20 13.80
C LEU A 79 -15.11 -7.13 14.43
N ARG A 80 -15.19 -7.56 15.68
CA ARG A 80 -16.34 -7.27 16.54
C ARG A 80 -16.13 -5.92 17.22
N SER A 81 -17.23 -5.26 17.62
CA SER A 81 -17.19 -3.90 18.21
C SER A 81 -16.29 -3.75 19.44
N TYR A 82 -15.95 -4.84 20.13
CA TYR A 82 -15.03 -4.86 21.28
C TYR A 82 -13.60 -5.19 20.91
N GLN A 83 -13.31 -5.41 19.63
CA GLN A 83 -11.99 -5.77 19.13
C GLN A 83 -11.27 -4.58 18.50
N GLY A 84 -9.92 -4.61 18.54
CA GLY A 84 -9.05 -3.67 17.90
C GLY A 84 -8.02 -4.37 17.00
N VAL A 85 -7.35 -3.59 16.15
CA VAL A 85 -6.36 -4.05 15.19
C VAL A 85 -4.95 -3.69 15.67
N ILE A 86 -4.06 -4.68 15.76
CA ILE A 86 -2.64 -4.46 16.04
C ILE A 86 -1.96 -3.93 14.78
N ALA A 87 -1.20 -2.83 14.91
CA ALA A 87 -0.41 -2.24 13.83
C ALA A 87 0.89 -1.61 14.36
N ALA A 88 1.82 -1.29 13.48
CA ALA A 88 2.94 -0.41 13.83
C ALA A 88 2.44 0.99 14.22
N GLU A 89 3.13 1.67 15.15
CA GLU A 89 2.82 3.08 15.52
C GLU A 89 2.73 4.00 14.31
N THR A 90 3.51 3.71 13.27
CA THR A 90 3.56 4.44 11.99
C THR A 90 2.78 3.77 10.86
N GLY A 91 2.03 2.69 11.15
CA GLY A 91 1.15 2.07 10.17
C GLY A 91 0.16 3.09 9.61
N HIS A 92 -0.19 2.97 8.33
CA HIS A 92 -1.02 3.97 7.64
C HIS A 92 -2.33 4.24 8.36
N ILE A 93 -2.98 3.19 8.89
CA ILE A 93 -4.21 3.27 9.67
C ILE A 93 -4.03 4.00 11.02
N SER A 94 -2.79 4.08 11.54
CA SER A 94 -2.50 4.74 12.81
C SER A 94 -2.33 6.26 12.64
N VAL A 95 -1.73 6.72 11.52
CA VAL A 95 -1.24 8.11 11.41
C VAL A 95 -1.74 8.88 10.19
N HIS A 96 -2.21 8.21 9.13
CA HIS A 96 -2.51 8.86 7.84
C HIS A 96 -3.96 8.70 7.35
N GLU A 97 -4.87 8.22 8.19
CA GLU A 97 -6.28 8.00 7.81
C GLU A 97 -7.28 8.82 8.65
N ALA A 98 -6.79 9.86 9.33
CA ALA A 98 -7.62 10.76 10.11
C ALA A 98 -8.57 10.08 11.13
N GLY A 99 -8.15 8.93 11.70
CA GLY A 99 -8.96 8.15 12.63
C GLY A 99 -10.11 7.38 11.97
N ALA A 100 -9.95 6.96 10.70
CA ALA A 100 -11.01 6.24 9.98
C ALA A 100 -11.38 4.91 10.64
N ILE A 101 -10.43 4.24 11.28
CA ILE A 101 -10.66 2.97 11.99
C ILE A 101 -11.44 3.22 13.29
N GLU A 102 -11.05 4.25 14.03
CA GLU A 102 -11.75 4.69 15.26
C GLU A 102 -13.15 5.20 14.94
N PHE A 103 -13.34 5.89 13.82
CA PHE A 103 -14.65 6.31 13.34
C PHE A 103 -15.55 5.10 13.02
N GLY A 104 -14.98 3.99 12.52
CA GLY A 104 -15.64 2.69 12.35
C GLY A 104 -15.95 1.98 13.67
N GLY A 105 -15.50 2.50 14.81
CA GLY A 105 -15.75 1.93 16.14
C GLY A 105 -14.67 0.96 16.64
N HIS A 106 -13.53 0.87 15.95
CA HIS A 106 -12.43 -0.02 16.33
C HIS A 106 -11.19 0.78 16.76
N LYS A 107 -10.45 0.26 17.72
CA LYS A 107 -9.21 0.88 18.19
C LYS A 107 -8.01 0.33 17.43
N VAL A 108 -7.09 1.20 17.02
CA VAL A 108 -5.76 0.78 16.59
C VAL A 108 -4.89 0.55 17.83
N LEU A 109 -4.37 -0.65 17.97
CA LEU A 109 -3.48 -1.09 19.05
C LEU A 109 -2.05 -1.05 18.54
N THR A 110 -1.36 0.05 18.80
CA THR A 110 -0.05 0.31 18.23
C THR A 110 1.08 -0.40 18.95
N LEU A 111 2.05 -0.91 18.18
CA LEU A 111 3.30 -1.46 18.67
C LEU A 111 4.49 -0.63 18.15
N ALA A 112 5.53 -0.52 18.99
CA ALA A 112 6.79 0.10 18.58
C ALA A 112 7.38 -0.63 17.37
N HIS A 113 8.00 0.12 16.46
CA HIS A 113 8.44 -0.39 15.17
C HIS A 113 9.92 -0.15 14.90
N GLN A 114 10.47 -0.89 13.94
CA GLN A 114 11.72 -0.55 13.27
C GLN A 114 11.44 -0.38 11.77
N THR A 115 11.61 0.82 11.24
CA THR A 115 11.29 1.15 9.83
C THR A 115 9.88 0.75 9.39
N GLY A 116 8.89 0.91 10.29
CA GLY A 116 7.49 0.54 10.04
C GLY A 116 7.17 -0.94 10.23
N LYS A 117 8.14 -1.79 10.57
CA LYS A 117 7.93 -3.22 10.80
C LYS A 117 7.71 -3.52 12.27
N ILE A 118 6.77 -4.41 12.55
CA ILE A 118 6.57 -5.08 13.84
C ILE A 118 6.93 -6.56 13.70
N THR A 119 7.33 -7.21 14.78
CA THR A 119 7.81 -8.59 14.76
C THR A 119 6.76 -9.57 15.30
N ALA A 120 6.87 -10.84 14.92
CA ALA A 120 6.06 -11.92 15.49
C ALA A 120 6.15 -11.96 17.04
N ALA A 121 7.34 -11.76 17.60
CA ALA A 121 7.56 -11.73 19.04
C ALA A 121 6.84 -10.58 19.75
N GLN A 122 6.80 -9.39 19.14
CA GLN A 122 6.04 -8.25 19.68
C GLN A 122 4.53 -8.51 19.66
N ILE A 123 4.02 -9.10 18.57
CA ILE A 123 2.61 -9.48 18.44
C ILE A 123 2.25 -10.54 19.50
N GLU A 124 3.06 -11.58 19.62
CA GLU A 124 2.86 -12.64 20.62
C GLU A 124 2.88 -12.09 22.05
N SER A 125 3.83 -11.21 22.37
CA SER A 125 3.90 -10.52 23.67
C SER A 125 2.66 -9.68 23.94
N ALA A 126 2.15 -8.92 22.97
CA ALA A 126 0.94 -8.11 23.14
C ALA A 126 -0.30 -8.99 23.36
N LEU A 127 -0.42 -10.10 22.64
CA LEU A 127 -1.49 -11.07 22.82
C LEU A 127 -1.41 -11.80 24.18
N ALA A 128 -0.21 -12.14 24.62
CA ALA A 128 0.02 -12.75 25.92
C ALA A 128 -0.33 -11.79 27.06
N ALA A 129 0.14 -10.54 26.98
CA ALA A 129 -0.17 -9.49 27.95
C ALA A 129 -1.69 -9.29 28.11
N TYR A 130 -2.44 -9.27 27.00
CA TYR A 130 -3.90 -9.19 27.06
C TYR A 130 -4.50 -10.43 27.76
N ARG A 131 -4.06 -11.65 27.41
CA ARG A 131 -4.63 -12.90 27.96
C ARG A 131 -4.37 -13.06 29.46
N GLU A 132 -3.21 -12.61 29.94
CA GLU A 132 -2.76 -12.73 31.33
C GLU A 132 -3.32 -11.62 32.23
N ASP A 133 -3.83 -10.52 31.67
CA ASP A 133 -4.39 -9.44 32.45
C ASP A 133 -5.72 -9.87 33.13
N ALA A 134 -5.77 -9.75 34.45
CA ALA A 134 -6.97 -10.10 35.21
C ALA A 134 -8.17 -9.19 34.86
N ASN A 135 -7.92 -7.99 34.31
CA ASN A 135 -8.92 -7.03 33.93
C ASN A 135 -9.20 -7.00 32.41
N ARG A 136 -8.74 -8.00 31.66
CA ARG A 136 -8.87 -8.05 30.19
C ARG A 136 -10.29 -7.80 29.67
N GLU A 137 -11.30 -8.17 30.44
CA GLU A 137 -12.71 -7.95 30.06
C GLU A 137 -13.09 -6.45 30.03
N HIS A 138 -12.25 -5.56 30.55
CA HIS A 138 -12.39 -4.09 30.46
C HIS A 138 -11.52 -3.48 29.37
N MET A 139 -10.72 -4.30 28.67
CA MET A 139 -9.78 -3.86 27.65
C MET A 139 -10.32 -4.12 26.24
N VAL A 140 -9.83 -3.36 25.25
CA VAL A 140 -10.06 -3.71 23.85
C VAL A 140 -9.29 -4.97 23.51
N MET A 141 -10.00 -5.99 23.04
CA MET A 141 -9.41 -7.28 22.67
C MET A 141 -8.64 -7.14 21.34
N PRO A 142 -7.37 -7.56 21.26
CA PRO A 142 -6.69 -7.68 19.98
C PRO A 142 -7.37 -8.72 19.09
N GLY A 143 -7.90 -8.30 17.94
CA GLY A 143 -8.70 -9.15 17.06
C GLY A 143 -8.17 -9.28 15.63
N MET A 144 -7.09 -8.58 15.28
CA MET A 144 -6.49 -8.60 13.95
C MET A 144 -5.06 -8.06 14.01
N VAL A 145 -4.22 -8.48 13.08
CA VAL A 145 -2.91 -7.85 12.79
C VAL A 145 -2.97 -7.22 11.41
N TYR A 146 -2.54 -5.94 11.33
CA TYR A 146 -2.39 -5.18 10.09
C TYR A 146 -0.91 -4.91 9.82
N LEU A 147 -0.46 -5.14 8.59
CA LEU A 147 0.89 -4.87 8.11
C LEU A 147 0.82 -4.14 6.76
N SER A 148 1.80 -3.27 6.47
CA SER A 148 1.99 -2.68 5.14
C SER A 148 3.17 -3.34 4.41
N GLN A 149 2.99 -3.70 3.13
CA GLN A 149 4.04 -4.26 2.27
C GLN A 149 4.10 -3.51 0.93
N PRO A 150 5.14 -2.67 0.71
CA PRO A 150 6.19 -2.26 1.67
C PRO A 150 5.63 -1.36 2.77
N THR A 151 6.40 -1.18 3.84
CA THR A 151 6.02 -0.26 4.92
C THR A 151 6.03 1.20 4.45
N GLU A 152 5.51 2.11 5.26
CA GLU A 152 5.52 3.56 5.01
C GLU A 152 6.95 4.12 4.89
N TYR A 153 7.93 3.42 5.45
CA TYR A 153 9.37 3.70 5.32
C TYR A 153 10.04 3.00 4.14
N GLY A 154 9.27 2.34 3.28
CA GLY A 154 9.77 1.60 2.12
C GLY A 154 10.52 0.32 2.46
N ALA A 155 10.46 -0.16 3.71
CA ALA A 155 11.04 -1.43 4.11
C ALA A 155 10.15 -2.61 3.69
N LEU A 156 10.76 -3.78 3.53
CA LEU A 156 10.10 -5.02 3.13
C LEU A 156 10.07 -6.01 4.30
N TYR A 157 8.94 -6.65 4.50
CA TYR A 157 8.91 -7.90 5.25
C TYR A 157 9.46 -9.01 4.37
N SER A 158 10.39 -9.79 4.88
CA SER A 158 10.86 -11.02 4.22
C SER A 158 9.82 -12.13 4.31
N LEU A 159 9.96 -13.15 3.49
CA LEU A 159 9.11 -14.33 3.54
C LEU A 159 9.11 -14.97 4.93
N ALA A 160 10.29 -15.12 5.53
CA ALA A 160 10.43 -15.68 6.88
C ALA A 160 9.73 -14.84 7.95
N GLU A 161 9.81 -13.51 7.88
CA GLU A 161 9.11 -12.62 8.81
C GLU A 161 7.58 -12.75 8.67
N LEU A 162 7.06 -12.79 7.43
CA LEU A 162 5.63 -12.96 7.18
C LEU A 162 5.14 -14.35 7.63
N GLU A 163 5.93 -15.39 7.43
CA GLU A 163 5.61 -16.75 7.91
C GLU A 163 5.52 -16.80 9.42
N ALA A 164 6.47 -16.19 10.13
CA ALA A 164 6.46 -16.12 11.58
C ALA A 164 5.23 -15.35 12.11
N ILE A 165 4.92 -14.19 11.53
CA ILE A 165 3.73 -13.40 11.92
C ILE A 165 2.44 -14.16 11.62
N SER A 166 2.32 -14.75 10.43
CA SER A 166 1.16 -15.56 10.06
C SER A 166 0.96 -16.77 11.00
N ALA A 167 2.05 -17.39 11.47
CA ALA A 167 1.98 -18.47 12.44
C ALA A 167 1.41 -18.00 13.79
N VAL A 168 1.85 -16.85 14.29
CA VAL A 168 1.32 -16.24 15.53
C VAL A 168 -0.16 -15.89 15.37
N CYS A 169 -0.56 -15.28 14.25
CA CYS A 169 -1.96 -14.93 13.97
C CYS A 169 -2.85 -16.19 13.96
N ARG A 170 -2.42 -17.26 13.26
CA ARG A 170 -3.14 -18.53 13.23
C ARG A 170 -3.25 -19.19 14.60
N ALA A 171 -2.17 -19.17 15.39
CA ALA A 171 -2.19 -19.74 16.74
C ALA A 171 -3.12 -18.97 17.68
N ALA A 172 -3.34 -17.70 17.43
CA ALA A 172 -4.24 -16.84 18.19
C ALA A 172 -5.67 -16.79 17.65
N ASP A 173 -5.94 -17.43 16.51
CA ASP A 173 -7.22 -17.38 15.78
C ASP A 173 -7.67 -15.95 15.44
N ILE A 174 -6.73 -15.13 15.00
CA ILE A 174 -6.98 -13.75 14.51
C ILE A 174 -6.48 -13.58 13.08
N PRO A 175 -7.18 -12.83 12.22
CA PRO A 175 -6.77 -12.64 10.85
C PRO A 175 -5.52 -11.77 10.72
N LEU A 176 -4.69 -12.10 9.72
CA LEU A 176 -3.62 -11.27 9.21
C LEU A 176 -4.11 -10.49 7.99
N TYR A 177 -4.12 -9.15 8.07
CA TYR A 177 -4.45 -8.25 6.99
C TYR A 177 -3.20 -7.53 6.46
N LEU A 178 -2.95 -7.62 5.14
CA LEU A 178 -1.80 -6.98 4.51
C LEU A 178 -2.25 -5.86 3.57
N ASP A 179 -1.80 -4.65 3.89
CA ASP A 179 -1.93 -3.44 3.06
C ASP A 179 -0.88 -3.46 1.94
N GLY A 180 -1.35 -3.58 0.71
CA GLY A 180 -0.52 -3.62 -0.50
C GLY A 180 -0.60 -2.33 -1.33
N ALA A 181 -0.77 -1.15 -0.72
CA ALA A 181 -0.91 0.12 -1.45
C ALA A 181 0.19 0.38 -2.48
N ARG A 182 1.41 -0.13 -2.22
CA ARG A 182 2.59 -0.02 -3.08
C ARG A 182 3.13 -1.39 -3.51
N LEU A 183 2.25 -2.38 -3.60
CA LEU A 183 2.66 -3.78 -3.76
C LEU A 183 3.43 -4.04 -5.07
N ALA A 184 3.12 -3.34 -6.17
CA ALA A 184 3.90 -3.43 -7.41
C ALA A 184 5.38 -3.12 -7.18
N TYR A 185 5.67 -2.12 -6.35
CA TYR A 185 7.03 -1.69 -6.05
C TYR A 185 7.75 -2.67 -5.12
N ALA A 186 7.03 -3.29 -4.19
CA ALA A 186 7.58 -4.38 -3.38
C ALA A 186 7.94 -5.58 -4.26
N LEU A 187 7.02 -6.03 -5.11
CA LEU A 187 7.20 -7.22 -5.95
C LEU A 187 8.34 -7.05 -6.98
N ALA A 188 8.53 -5.84 -7.50
CA ALA A 188 9.60 -5.54 -8.45
C ALA A 188 10.97 -5.28 -7.79
N CYS A 189 11.02 -5.12 -6.46
CA CYS A 189 12.27 -4.82 -5.76
C CYS A 189 13.19 -6.05 -5.71
N PRO A 190 14.47 -5.95 -6.14
CA PRO A 190 15.41 -7.08 -6.08
C PRO A 190 15.67 -7.63 -4.67
N ALA A 191 15.43 -6.82 -3.63
CA ALA A 191 15.57 -7.26 -2.23
C ALA A 191 14.35 -8.02 -1.72
N ASN A 192 13.29 -8.16 -2.51
CA ASN A 192 12.07 -8.85 -2.13
C ASN A 192 12.17 -10.34 -2.42
N ASP A 193 11.78 -11.17 -1.46
CA ASP A 193 11.69 -12.63 -1.57
C ASP A 193 10.24 -13.16 -1.46
N VAL A 194 9.24 -12.26 -1.54
CA VAL A 194 7.82 -12.57 -1.35
C VAL A 194 7.05 -12.42 -2.66
N THR A 195 6.30 -13.43 -3.04
CA THR A 195 5.42 -13.41 -4.22
C THR A 195 3.96 -13.12 -3.85
N LEU A 196 3.11 -12.81 -4.84
CA LEU A 196 1.66 -12.72 -4.63
C LEU A 196 1.06 -14.04 -4.12
N ALA A 197 1.59 -15.17 -4.55
CA ALA A 197 1.17 -16.49 -4.08
C ALA A 197 1.53 -16.71 -2.60
N ASP A 198 2.70 -16.23 -2.16
CA ASP A 198 3.09 -16.27 -0.74
C ASP A 198 2.18 -15.39 0.11
N ILE A 199 1.85 -14.18 -0.34
CA ILE A 199 0.92 -13.30 0.35
C ILE A 199 -0.45 -13.99 0.47
N ALA A 200 -0.97 -14.56 -0.60
CA ALA A 200 -2.25 -15.27 -0.60
C ALA A 200 -2.26 -16.49 0.33
N ARG A 201 -1.13 -17.18 0.46
CA ARG A 201 -0.96 -18.31 1.38
C ARG A 201 -0.93 -17.87 2.85
N LEU A 202 -0.30 -16.74 3.14
CA LEU A 202 0.01 -16.29 4.50
C LEU A 202 -1.05 -15.38 5.09
N ALA A 203 -1.55 -14.41 4.32
CA ALA A 203 -2.57 -13.49 4.77
C ALA A 203 -3.98 -14.10 4.72
N ASP A 204 -4.87 -13.61 5.56
CA ASP A 204 -6.29 -13.97 5.52
C ASP A 204 -7.08 -13.00 4.63
N VAL A 205 -6.60 -11.78 4.52
CA VAL A 205 -7.05 -10.78 3.56
C VAL A 205 -5.86 -9.88 3.21
N PHE A 206 -5.83 -9.37 2.00
CA PHE A 206 -4.88 -8.34 1.57
C PHE A 206 -5.50 -7.50 0.47
N TYR A 207 -4.90 -6.36 0.15
CA TYR A 207 -5.27 -5.70 -1.09
C TYR A 207 -4.07 -5.43 -1.99
N ILE A 208 -4.34 -5.43 -3.28
CA ILE A 208 -3.40 -5.08 -4.35
C ILE A 208 -3.69 -3.64 -4.73
N GLY A 209 -2.72 -2.76 -4.47
CA GLY A 209 -2.84 -1.33 -4.72
C GLY A 209 -2.87 -1.01 -6.22
N GLY A 210 -3.89 -0.30 -6.67
CA GLY A 210 -3.97 0.25 -8.02
C GLY A 210 -3.68 1.74 -8.07
N THR A 211 -4.18 2.51 -7.12
CA THR A 211 -4.09 3.97 -7.08
C THR A 211 -2.67 4.50 -7.27
N LYS A 212 -1.68 3.91 -6.62
CA LYS A 212 -0.27 4.30 -6.75
C LYS A 212 0.46 3.58 -7.88
N CYS A 213 -0.14 2.52 -8.43
CA CYS A 213 0.50 1.59 -9.35
C CYS A 213 -0.08 1.66 -10.78
N GLY A 214 -0.58 2.82 -11.20
CA GLY A 214 -1.01 3.08 -12.56
C GLY A 214 -2.51 3.13 -12.81
N ALA A 215 -3.37 2.90 -11.82
CA ALA A 215 -4.80 3.13 -11.93
C ALA A 215 -5.16 4.60 -11.64
N LEU A 216 -6.32 5.08 -12.14
CA LEU A 216 -6.91 6.36 -11.72
C LEU A 216 -7.26 6.34 -10.24
N PHE A 217 -7.74 5.20 -9.77
CA PHE A 217 -8.13 4.91 -8.40
C PHE A 217 -8.38 3.42 -8.25
N GLY A 218 -8.36 2.94 -7.02
CA GLY A 218 -8.88 1.62 -6.68
C GLY A 218 -7.84 0.67 -6.15
N GLU A 219 -8.40 -0.22 -5.32
CA GLU A 219 -7.68 -1.29 -4.64
C GLU A 219 -8.44 -2.59 -4.86
N ALA A 220 -7.75 -3.68 -5.16
CA ALA A 220 -8.35 -5.01 -5.24
C ALA A 220 -8.17 -5.73 -3.90
N VAL A 221 -9.23 -5.78 -3.10
CA VAL A 221 -9.26 -6.55 -1.85
C VAL A 221 -9.45 -8.02 -2.17
N VAL A 222 -8.57 -8.86 -1.65
CA VAL A 222 -8.49 -10.30 -1.93
C VAL A 222 -8.68 -11.08 -0.63
N PHE A 223 -9.67 -11.94 -0.60
CA PHE A 223 -9.85 -13.00 0.40
C PHE A 223 -9.40 -14.32 -0.24
N PRO A 224 -8.17 -14.78 0.01
CA PRO A 224 -7.54 -15.80 -0.81
C PRO A 224 -8.04 -17.22 -0.57
N LYS A 225 -8.66 -17.49 0.59
CA LYS A 225 -8.99 -18.83 1.09
C LYS A 225 -10.49 -19.11 1.09
N ARG A 226 -11.28 -18.39 0.28
CA ARG A 226 -12.75 -18.41 0.33
C ARG A 226 -13.29 -18.11 1.74
N ASN A 227 -12.61 -17.23 2.42
CA ASN A 227 -12.84 -16.84 3.81
C ASN A 227 -13.52 -15.46 3.94
N THR A 228 -14.18 -14.99 2.88
CA THR A 228 -14.95 -13.74 2.91
C THR A 228 -16.04 -13.84 3.98
N VAL A 229 -16.09 -12.81 4.81
CA VAL A 229 -17.12 -12.76 5.87
C VAL A 229 -18.52 -12.69 5.29
N PRO A 230 -19.52 -13.28 5.97
CA PRO A 230 -20.91 -13.21 5.52
C PRO A 230 -21.36 -11.77 5.28
N HIS A 231 -22.08 -11.53 4.20
CA HIS A 231 -22.62 -10.23 3.82
C HIS A 231 -21.57 -9.13 3.55
N PHE A 232 -20.32 -9.47 3.21
CA PHE A 232 -19.27 -8.49 2.90
C PHE A 232 -19.73 -7.47 1.84
N PHE A 233 -20.43 -7.92 0.80
CA PHE A 233 -21.04 -7.04 -0.21
C PHE A 233 -21.97 -5.97 0.40
N SER A 234 -22.76 -6.33 1.41
CA SER A 234 -23.64 -5.40 2.11
C SER A 234 -22.86 -4.41 2.97
N ILE A 235 -21.78 -4.86 3.60
CA ILE A 235 -20.88 -4.01 4.38
C ILE A 235 -20.17 -3.00 3.45
N VAL A 236 -19.65 -3.44 2.31
CA VAL A 236 -19.13 -2.55 1.26
C VAL A 236 -20.15 -1.49 0.85
N LYS A 237 -21.42 -1.89 0.69
CA LYS A 237 -22.50 -0.95 0.36
C LYS A 237 -22.78 0.05 1.49
N GLN A 238 -22.77 -0.37 2.74
CA GLN A 238 -22.99 0.49 3.92
C GLN A 238 -21.91 1.57 4.03
N HIS A 239 -20.64 1.22 3.75
CA HIS A 239 -19.51 2.15 3.72
C HIS A 239 -19.48 3.07 2.48
N GLY A 240 -20.52 3.03 1.62
CA GLY A 240 -20.55 3.81 0.37
C GLY A 240 -19.49 3.40 -0.65
N ALA A 241 -18.85 2.25 -0.46
CA ALA A 241 -17.74 1.75 -1.27
C ALA A 241 -18.18 1.00 -2.53
N LEU A 242 -19.47 0.70 -2.68
CA LEU A 242 -20.02 -0.05 -3.80
C LEU A 242 -20.53 0.89 -4.91
N LEU A 243 -19.73 1.04 -5.96
CA LEU A 243 -20.10 1.89 -7.10
C LEU A 243 -21.07 1.19 -8.05
N ALA A 244 -22.10 1.91 -8.51
CA ALA A 244 -22.98 1.42 -9.57
C ALA A 244 -22.21 1.14 -10.86
N LYS A 245 -21.27 2.02 -11.25
CA LYS A 245 -20.39 1.87 -12.43
C LYS A 245 -19.03 1.28 -12.07
N SER A 246 -19.00 0.26 -11.20
CA SER A 246 -17.76 -0.37 -10.70
C SER A 246 -16.95 -1.09 -11.79
N ARG A 247 -17.51 -1.29 -13.00
CA ARG A 247 -16.74 -1.75 -14.16
C ARG A 247 -15.46 -0.94 -14.41
N ILE A 248 -15.45 0.35 -14.01
CA ILE A 248 -14.29 1.22 -14.16
C ILE A 248 -13.12 0.67 -13.34
N ALA A 249 -13.34 0.27 -12.09
CA ALA A 249 -12.31 -0.35 -11.27
C ALA A 249 -11.89 -1.72 -11.85
N GLY A 250 -12.86 -2.57 -12.22
CA GLY A 250 -12.58 -3.87 -12.83
C GLY A 250 -11.74 -3.76 -14.10
N LEU A 251 -12.08 -2.86 -15.02
CA LEU A 251 -11.34 -2.64 -16.25
C LEU A 251 -9.90 -2.18 -16.01
N GLN A 252 -9.67 -1.34 -14.99
CA GLN A 252 -8.33 -0.89 -14.63
C GLN A 252 -7.46 -2.08 -14.18
N PHE A 253 -7.95 -2.90 -13.25
CA PHE A 253 -7.23 -4.10 -12.80
C PHE A 253 -7.09 -5.14 -13.91
N ASP A 254 -8.11 -5.32 -14.76
CA ASP A 254 -8.00 -6.17 -15.94
C ASP A 254 -6.89 -5.72 -16.88
N THR A 255 -6.70 -4.42 -17.03
CA THR A 255 -5.62 -3.82 -17.83
C THR A 255 -4.26 -4.02 -17.15
N LEU A 256 -4.15 -3.70 -15.87
CA LEU A 256 -2.91 -3.81 -15.10
C LEU A 256 -2.39 -5.25 -15.08
N PHE A 257 -3.27 -6.24 -14.99
CA PHE A 257 -2.93 -7.67 -15.02
C PHE A 257 -2.91 -8.26 -16.43
N THR A 258 -2.84 -7.42 -17.48
CA THR A 258 -2.62 -7.84 -18.87
C THR A 258 -1.19 -7.49 -19.28
N ASN A 259 -0.50 -8.43 -19.95
CA ASN A 259 0.85 -8.24 -20.48
C ASN A 259 1.87 -7.74 -19.44
N HIS A 260 1.72 -8.14 -18.19
CA HIS A 260 2.60 -7.79 -17.07
C HIS A 260 2.71 -6.27 -16.81
N LEU A 261 1.64 -5.51 -17.07
CA LEU A 261 1.69 -4.06 -16.96
C LEU A 261 1.90 -3.61 -15.50
N TYR A 262 1.30 -4.32 -14.53
CA TYR A 262 1.47 -4.05 -13.11
C TYR A 262 2.92 -4.21 -12.65
N GLU A 263 3.56 -5.29 -13.06
CA GLU A 263 4.96 -5.61 -12.76
C GLU A 263 5.91 -4.60 -13.42
N LYS A 264 5.70 -4.30 -14.71
CA LYS A 264 6.50 -3.30 -15.45
C LYS A 264 6.44 -1.91 -14.81
N GLY A 265 5.27 -1.49 -14.33
CA GLY A 265 5.14 -0.24 -13.58
C GLY A 265 5.97 -0.24 -12.30
N GLY A 266 6.03 -1.39 -11.61
CA GLY A 266 6.89 -1.61 -10.47
C GLY A 266 8.38 -1.50 -10.83
N GLU A 267 8.81 -2.19 -11.88
CA GLU A 267 10.20 -2.19 -12.39
C GLU A 267 10.65 -0.77 -12.75
N THR A 268 9.82 0.01 -13.45
CA THR A 268 10.10 1.41 -13.80
C THR A 268 10.39 2.25 -12.55
N ALA A 269 9.54 2.16 -11.53
CA ALA A 269 9.71 2.92 -10.30
C ALA A 269 10.96 2.53 -9.52
N ILE A 270 11.25 1.23 -9.40
CA ILE A 270 12.42 0.72 -8.68
C ILE A 270 13.70 1.10 -9.42
N PHE A 271 13.76 0.95 -10.74
CA PHE A 271 14.92 1.36 -11.53
C PHE A 271 15.23 2.85 -11.37
N ALA A 272 14.20 3.71 -11.44
CA ALA A 272 14.35 5.15 -11.19
C ALA A 272 14.87 5.45 -9.77
N ALA A 273 14.29 4.77 -8.75
CA ALA A 273 14.71 4.92 -7.37
C ALA A 273 16.17 4.49 -7.15
N ASP A 274 16.61 3.40 -7.77
CA ASP A 274 18.00 2.91 -7.65
C ASP A 274 19.01 3.88 -8.25
N ARG A 275 18.69 4.48 -9.40
CA ARG A 275 19.52 5.54 -10.02
C ARG A 275 19.64 6.76 -9.10
N ILE A 276 18.54 7.21 -8.51
CA ILE A 276 18.54 8.34 -7.58
C ILE A 276 19.33 7.99 -6.31
N ARG A 277 19.14 6.81 -5.71
CA ARG A 277 19.89 6.35 -4.53
C ARG A 277 21.41 6.32 -4.79
N SER A 278 21.80 5.78 -5.94
CA SER A 278 23.22 5.72 -6.35
C SER A 278 23.82 7.12 -6.43
N ALA A 279 23.14 8.04 -7.12
CA ALA A 279 23.59 9.43 -7.23
C ALA A 279 23.66 10.16 -5.88
N LEU A 280 22.71 9.94 -4.98
CA LEU A 280 22.74 10.49 -3.63
C LEU A 280 23.95 9.99 -2.83
N ARG A 281 24.27 8.70 -2.92
CA ARG A 281 25.45 8.12 -2.27
C ARG A 281 26.76 8.67 -2.86
N GLU A 282 26.87 8.77 -4.18
CA GLU A 282 28.04 9.33 -4.88
C GLU A 282 28.29 10.79 -4.53
N LYS A 283 27.25 11.53 -4.18
CA LYS A 283 27.31 12.96 -3.82
C LYS A 283 27.25 13.20 -2.30
N ASP A 284 27.46 12.16 -1.50
CA ASP A 284 27.52 12.20 -0.03
C ASP A 284 26.25 12.76 0.65
N TYR A 285 25.06 12.57 0.04
CA TYR A 285 23.80 12.86 0.73
C TYR A 285 23.44 11.75 1.70
N PRO A 286 23.28 12.05 3.01
CA PRO A 286 22.87 11.03 3.97
C PRO A 286 21.44 10.56 3.71
N LEU A 287 21.21 9.25 3.80
CA LEU A 287 19.88 8.65 3.80
C LEU A 287 19.46 8.37 5.24
N ALA A 288 18.22 8.74 5.59
CA ALA A 288 17.68 8.51 6.93
C ALA A 288 17.34 7.03 7.17
N TYR A 289 16.93 6.33 6.12
CA TYR A 289 16.51 4.92 6.17
C TYR A 289 17.09 4.16 4.99
N ASP A 290 17.44 2.90 5.21
CA ASP A 290 17.79 1.96 4.13
C ASP A 290 16.51 1.36 3.54
N ALA A 291 15.85 2.13 2.67
CA ALA A 291 14.61 1.76 2.00
C ALA A 291 14.90 1.25 0.59
N PRO A 292 14.70 -0.04 0.28
CA PRO A 292 15.05 -0.58 -1.03
C PRO A 292 13.99 -0.30 -2.11
N THR A 293 12.79 0.17 -1.73
CA THR A 293 11.67 0.35 -2.65
C THR A 293 11.65 1.73 -3.32
N ASN A 294 10.49 2.18 -3.80
CA ASN A 294 10.32 3.42 -4.55
C ASN A 294 10.38 4.70 -3.71
N GLN A 295 10.50 4.61 -2.39
CA GLN A 295 10.58 5.75 -1.49
C GLN A 295 12.02 5.93 -0.99
N ILE A 296 12.55 7.15 -1.07
CA ILE A 296 13.92 7.51 -0.68
C ILE A 296 13.83 8.65 0.33
N PHE A 297 14.46 8.48 1.46
CA PHE A 297 14.42 9.43 2.58
C PHE A 297 15.80 10.05 2.77
N LEU A 298 15.98 11.28 2.27
CA LEU A 298 17.25 11.97 2.33
C LEU A 298 17.26 13.03 3.44
N VAL A 299 18.39 13.15 4.12
CA VAL A 299 18.59 14.14 5.20
C VAL A 299 19.20 15.40 4.59
N LEU A 300 18.52 16.53 4.75
CA LEU A 300 18.97 17.83 4.22
C LEU A 300 19.15 18.85 5.34
N ASP A 301 20.21 19.66 5.24
CA ASP A 301 20.29 20.90 5.98
C ASP A 301 19.41 21.99 5.32
N ASP A 302 19.26 23.13 6.00
CA ASP A 302 18.40 24.23 5.54
C ASP A 302 18.88 24.82 4.20
N ALA A 303 20.19 24.88 3.94
CA ALA A 303 20.74 25.41 2.70
C ALA A 303 20.48 24.47 1.52
N GLN A 304 20.72 23.17 1.71
CA GLN A 304 20.42 22.13 0.73
C GLN A 304 18.92 22.09 0.41
N LYS A 305 18.08 22.10 1.45
CA LYS A 305 16.61 22.11 1.32
C LYS A 305 16.14 23.33 0.56
N ALA A 306 16.61 24.54 0.93
CA ALA A 306 16.24 25.78 0.25
C ALA A 306 16.72 25.82 -1.21
N ARG A 307 17.89 25.23 -1.53
CA ARG A 307 18.41 25.13 -2.88
C ARG A 307 17.58 24.18 -3.74
N LEU A 308 17.37 22.96 -3.28
CA LEU A 308 16.63 21.93 -4.04
C LEU A 308 15.16 22.28 -4.21
N SER A 309 14.50 22.81 -3.19
CA SER A 309 13.07 23.19 -3.24
C SER A 309 12.72 24.29 -4.24
N LYS A 310 13.73 24.99 -4.81
CA LYS A 310 13.50 25.93 -5.91
C LYS A 310 13.10 25.22 -7.22
N GLN A 311 13.57 24.00 -7.42
CA GLN A 311 13.46 23.27 -8.69
C GLN A 311 12.81 21.88 -8.53
N VAL A 312 12.78 21.33 -7.31
CA VAL A 312 12.25 19.99 -7.02
C VAL A 312 11.20 20.08 -5.90
N GLU A 313 10.07 19.45 -6.10
CA GLU A 313 9.07 19.16 -5.07
C GLU A 313 9.35 17.80 -4.46
N MET A 314 9.56 17.79 -3.13
CA MET A 314 9.81 16.61 -2.32
C MET A 314 8.80 16.56 -1.17
N GLY A 315 8.44 15.39 -0.72
CA GLY A 315 7.59 15.23 0.46
C GLY A 315 8.35 15.56 1.75
N PHE A 316 7.78 16.38 2.63
CA PHE A 316 8.27 16.49 4.00
C PHE A 316 8.03 15.19 4.75
N TRP A 317 9.02 14.73 5.52
CA TRP A 317 8.84 13.53 6.35
C TRP A 317 8.91 13.87 7.84
N GLU A 318 10.06 14.34 8.32
CA GLU A 318 10.22 14.70 9.73
C GLU A 318 11.38 15.69 9.93
N ASN A 319 11.40 16.37 11.08
CA ASN A 319 12.52 17.17 11.54
C ASN A 319 13.38 16.35 12.52
N LEU A 320 14.69 16.39 12.35
CA LEU A 320 15.64 15.73 13.23
C LEU A 320 16.05 16.66 14.39
N ALA A 321 16.51 16.05 15.50
CA ALA A 321 16.93 16.79 16.68
C ALA A 321 18.14 17.73 16.46
N ASP A 322 18.96 17.46 15.43
CA ASP A 322 20.11 18.28 15.03
C ASP A 322 19.75 19.46 14.11
N GLY A 323 18.46 19.71 13.89
CA GLY A 323 17.94 20.78 13.06
C GLY A 323 17.84 20.47 11.57
N LYS A 324 18.26 19.28 11.12
CA LYS A 324 18.07 18.85 9.74
C LYS A 324 16.66 18.35 9.48
N THR A 325 16.31 18.23 8.21
CA THR A 325 15.00 17.74 7.76
C THR A 325 15.15 16.46 6.93
N VAL A 326 14.36 15.45 7.22
CA VAL A 326 14.19 14.31 6.32
C VAL A 326 13.16 14.69 5.26
N MET A 327 13.56 14.63 4.01
CA MET A 327 12.67 14.81 2.85
C MET A 327 12.53 13.49 2.10
N ARG A 328 11.32 13.23 1.60
CA ARG A 328 11.04 12.03 0.81
C ARG A 328 11.01 12.34 -0.67
N ILE A 329 11.71 11.53 -1.45
CA ILE A 329 11.56 11.38 -2.89
C ILE A 329 10.79 10.09 -3.13
N ALA A 330 9.73 10.14 -3.94
CA ALA A 330 8.97 8.98 -4.36
C ALA A 330 8.98 8.86 -5.89
N THR A 331 9.40 7.72 -6.41
CA THR A 331 9.26 7.36 -7.82
C THR A 331 7.99 6.56 -8.04
N SER A 332 7.48 6.55 -9.27
CA SER A 332 6.25 5.86 -9.63
C SER A 332 6.39 5.16 -10.99
N TRP A 333 5.35 4.42 -11.36
CA TRP A 333 5.19 3.81 -12.68
C TRP A 333 5.31 4.82 -13.85
N ALA A 334 5.09 6.10 -13.57
CA ALA A 334 5.10 7.19 -14.55
C ALA A 334 6.41 8.01 -14.53
N THR A 335 7.35 7.71 -13.63
CA THR A 335 8.61 8.44 -13.53
C THR A 335 9.41 8.32 -14.83
N GLN A 336 9.77 9.46 -15.42
CA GLN A 336 10.51 9.53 -16.68
C GLN A 336 12.02 9.58 -16.43
N ASP A 337 12.81 8.94 -17.29
CA ASP A 337 14.27 8.93 -17.20
C ASP A 337 14.86 10.35 -17.26
N GLU A 338 14.29 11.23 -18.10
CA GLU A 338 14.71 12.62 -18.23
C GLU A 338 14.53 13.42 -16.93
N ASP A 339 13.48 13.13 -16.15
CA ASP A 339 13.26 13.80 -14.87
C ASP A 339 14.20 13.26 -13.79
N VAL A 340 14.55 11.98 -13.85
CA VAL A 340 15.60 11.38 -13.00
C VAL A 340 16.96 12.03 -13.31
N ASP A 341 17.34 12.15 -14.59
CA ASP A 341 18.59 12.80 -15.00
C ASP A 341 18.66 14.25 -14.54
N ARG A 342 17.57 15.00 -14.69
CA ARG A 342 17.45 16.38 -14.22
C ARG A 342 17.58 16.48 -12.70
N LEU A 343 16.96 15.58 -11.95
CA LEU A 343 17.10 15.53 -10.50
C LEU A 343 18.56 15.27 -10.10
N ILE A 344 19.19 14.25 -10.69
CA ILE A 344 20.59 13.90 -10.42
C ILE A 344 21.55 15.06 -10.71
N ALA A 345 21.29 15.85 -11.77
CA ALA A 345 22.08 17.03 -12.10
C ALA A 345 21.91 18.18 -11.07
N LEU A 346 20.82 18.21 -10.30
CA LEU A 346 20.55 19.22 -9.27
C LEU A 346 21.13 18.85 -7.89
N LEU A 347 21.37 17.57 -7.63
CA LEU A 347 22.02 17.08 -6.43
C LEU A 347 23.51 17.50 -6.42
#